data_505ea2638d2ec6c3580725b7af21b762
#
_entry.id   505ea2638d2ec6c3580725b7af21b762
#
_cell.length_a   1.000
_cell.length_b   1.000
_cell.length_c   1.000
_cell.angle_alpha   90.00
_cell.angle_beta   90.00
_cell.angle_gamma   90.00
#
_symmetry.space_group_name_H-M   'P 1'
#
loop_
_entity.id
_entity.type
_entity.pdbx_description
1 polymer ?
#
loop_
_entity_poly.entity_id
_entity_poly.type
_entity_poly.pdbx_seq_one_letter_code
_entity_poly.pdbx_strand_id
1 'polypeptide(L)'
;MSTATGAPNASAAPAPSAAPAPSAAPAPLSTPATTAADAATPASPGTGGGFARRSRALGWRLRFAVLSLIWGFSFLFIKVGTQGFAPLQVTLGRVTFGALVLMVILLVKRERLPRSARTWGHLAVAAFLLNALPFSLFAYSELTIPSTLAGICNATSPLWGMVLSVVALSEDRPTRRRVAGLGIGFLGVLTVLGAWQGFAGTDLTGTAMALGASLSYPIGWIYVRRTLAGASHSHLAMSSTQLLLAAAQLAVVTPLFTTAPTGLPLVPLLAVFALGALGTGFAFLLQYGLVAEVGPTTAQMVTYFVPVIATAAGVALLDENLSWNTPLGALIILAGAALTQSRPRPATTPSPTTIPSSAAQRR
;
A
#
# COMPACT_ATOMS: atom_id res chain seq x y z
N MET A 1 -4.30 -86.40 9.38
CA MET A 1 -5.65 -86.85 9.69
C MET A 1 -6.62 -85.72 9.54
N SER A 2 -7.50 -85.91 8.58
CA SER A 2 -8.94 -85.56 8.45
C SER A 2 -9.16 -84.05 8.22
N THR A 3 -9.35 -83.62 6.99
CA THR A 3 -10.50 -83.52 6.06
C THR A 3 -11.72 -82.84 6.64
N ALA A 4 -12.16 -81.78 6.01
CA ALA A 4 -13.50 -81.49 5.50
C ALA A 4 -13.55 -80.04 5.00
N THR A 5 -13.46 -79.80 3.74
CA THR A 5 -14.46 -79.55 2.69
C THR A 5 -15.72 -78.80 3.18
N GLY A 6 -15.89 -77.58 2.66
CA GLY A 6 -17.11 -76.83 2.74
C GLY A 6 -17.12 -75.79 1.60
N ALA A 7 -17.89 -76.08 0.54
CA ALA A 7 -18.02 -75.29 -0.68
C ALA A 7 -18.87 -73.98 -0.47
N PRO A 8 -18.85 -73.05 -1.44
CA PRO A 8 -19.26 -71.65 -1.25
C PRO A 8 -20.77 -71.46 -1.50
N ASN A 9 -21.33 -70.55 -0.73
CA ASN A 9 -22.72 -70.11 -0.91
C ASN A 9 -22.69 -68.83 -1.78
N ALA A 10 -23.26 -68.91 -2.97
CA ALA A 10 -23.50 -67.85 -3.88
C ALA A 10 -24.57 -66.90 -3.31
N SER A 11 -24.23 -65.69 -3.01
CA SER A 11 -25.20 -64.64 -2.67
C SER A 11 -25.26 -63.63 -3.81
N ALA A 12 -26.48 -63.39 -4.24
CA ALA A 12 -26.91 -62.60 -5.39
C ALA A 12 -26.48 -61.17 -5.34
N ALA A 13 -26.08 -60.63 -6.51
CA ALA A 13 -25.82 -59.21 -6.73
C ALA A 13 -27.13 -58.41 -6.64
N PRO A 14 -27.15 -57.25 -5.97
CA PRO A 14 -28.30 -56.34 -6.06
C PRO A 14 -28.28 -55.58 -7.39
N ALA A 15 -29.47 -55.35 -7.94
CA ALA A 15 -29.76 -54.65 -9.18
C ALA A 15 -29.35 -53.18 -9.13
N PRO A 16 -28.99 -52.55 -10.26
CA PRO A 16 -28.59 -51.14 -10.33
C PRO A 16 -29.78 -50.22 -10.02
N SER A 17 -29.60 -49.34 -9.05
CA SER A 17 -30.54 -48.27 -8.70
C SER A 17 -30.64 -47.27 -9.83
N ALA A 18 -31.86 -46.95 -10.23
CA ALA A 18 -32.19 -45.98 -11.26
C ALA A 18 -31.67 -44.55 -10.88
N ALA A 19 -31.02 -43.90 -11.84
CA ALA A 19 -30.62 -42.52 -11.74
C ALA A 19 -31.85 -41.61 -11.62
N PRO A 20 -31.81 -40.55 -10.78
CA PRO A 20 -32.87 -39.54 -10.74
C PRO A 20 -32.84 -38.68 -12.00
N ALA A 21 -34.01 -38.38 -12.53
CA ALA A 21 -34.24 -37.51 -13.69
C ALA A 21 -33.73 -36.07 -13.43
N PRO A 22 -33.27 -35.35 -14.46
CA PRO A 22 -32.83 -33.99 -14.31
C PRO A 22 -33.97 -33.05 -13.96
N SER A 23 -33.80 -32.31 -12.85
CA SER A 23 -34.70 -31.26 -12.38
C SER A 23 -34.82 -30.15 -13.43
N ALA A 24 -36.06 -29.81 -13.76
CA ALA A 24 -36.42 -28.76 -14.69
C ALA A 24 -35.84 -27.40 -14.26
N ALA A 25 -35.21 -26.69 -15.20
CA ALA A 25 -34.75 -25.34 -15.05
C ALA A 25 -35.93 -24.38 -14.74
N PRO A 26 -35.78 -23.42 -13.80
CA PRO A 26 -36.83 -22.43 -13.58
C PRO A 26 -36.95 -21.49 -14.79
N ALA A 27 -38.22 -21.23 -15.17
CA ALA A 27 -38.60 -20.33 -16.23
C ALA A 27 -38.10 -18.88 -15.96
N PRO A 28 -37.76 -18.09 -17.00
CA PRO A 28 -37.36 -16.70 -16.81
C PRO A 28 -38.53 -15.86 -16.31
N LEU A 29 -38.28 -15.12 -15.24
CA LEU A 29 -39.20 -14.11 -14.70
C LEU A 29 -39.46 -13.04 -15.77
N SER A 30 -40.72 -12.92 -16.18
CA SER A 30 -41.24 -11.88 -17.03
C SER A 30 -41.07 -10.50 -16.37
N THR A 31 -40.31 -9.64 -17.01
CA THR A 31 -40.24 -8.19 -16.74
C THR A 31 -41.57 -7.55 -17.02
N PRO A 32 -42.14 -6.70 -16.14
CA PRO A 32 -43.32 -5.93 -16.47
C PRO A 32 -42.97 -4.82 -17.48
N ALA A 33 -43.75 -4.75 -18.56
CA ALA A 33 -43.71 -3.70 -19.56
C ALA A 33 -43.97 -2.34 -18.89
N THR A 34 -42.97 -1.47 -18.86
CA THR A 34 -43.15 -0.08 -18.48
C THR A 34 -43.71 0.69 -19.68
N THR A 35 -44.92 1.14 -19.54
CA THR A 35 -45.65 2.02 -20.45
C THR A 35 -44.86 3.30 -20.73
N ALA A 36 -44.63 3.57 -22.02
CA ALA A 36 -44.12 4.85 -22.48
C ALA A 36 -45.20 5.90 -22.34
N ALA A 37 -44.97 6.91 -21.52
CA ALA A 37 -45.51 8.27 -21.65
C ALA A 37 -45.00 9.11 -20.48
N ASP A 38 -43.89 9.83 -20.71
CA ASP A 38 -43.77 11.23 -20.33
C ASP A 38 -42.50 11.79 -20.99
N ALA A 39 -42.70 12.55 -22.04
CA ALA A 39 -41.66 13.36 -22.65
C ALA A 39 -41.35 14.52 -21.70
N ALA A 40 -40.35 14.32 -20.83
CA ALA A 40 -39.79 15.41 -20.06
C ALA A 40 -38.71 16.12 -20.89
N THR A 41 -38.97 17.37 -21.18
CA THR A 41 -38.10 18.40 -21.73
C THR A 41 -36.66 18.30 -21.18
N PRO A 42 -35.59 18.41 -21.98
CA PRO A 42 -34.23 18.43 -21.46
C PRO A 42 -34.04 19.70 -20.61
N ALA A 43 -33.89 19.50 -19.31
CA ALA A 43 -33.51 20.56 -18.40
C ALA A 43 -32.13 21.11 -18.81
N SER A 44 -32.05 22.41 -19.01
CA SER A 44 -30.82 23.18 -19.25
C SER A 44 -29.73 22.78 -18.23
N PRO A 45 -28.46 22.71 -18.64
CA PRO A 45 -27.39 22.42 -17.71
C PRO A 45 -27.23 23.58 -16.73
N GLY A 46 -27.80 23.41 -15.53
CA GLY A 46 -27.67 24.37 -14.45
C GLY A 46 -26.19 24.57 -14.10
N THR A 47 -25.78 25.83 -14.10
CA THR A 47 -24.43 26.35 -13.79
C THR A 47 -23.90 25.97 -12.39
N GLY A 48 -24.65 25.22 -11.57
CA GLY A 48 -24.25 24.76 -10.23
C GLY A 48 -23.34 23.54 -10.20
N GLY A 49 -23.31 22.70 -11.25
CA GLY A 49 -22.49 21.48 -11.28
C GLY A 49 -20.99 21.71 -11.39
N GLY A 50 -20.58 22.84 -11.95
CA GLY A 50 -19.17 23.21 -12.13
C GLY A 50 -18.47 23.59 -10.82
N PHE A 51 -19.18 24.25 -9.91
CA PHE A 51 -18.60 24.72 -8.65
C PHE A 51 -18.40 23.57 -7.65
N ALA A 52 -19.37 22.67 -7.54
CA ALA A 52 -19.26 21.48 -6.68
C ALA A 52 -18.20 20.49 -7.18
N ARG A 53 -18.02 20.37 -8.50
CA ARG A 53 -16.96 19.53 -9.11
C ARG A 53 -15.58 20.17 -8.95
N ARG A 54 -15.50 21.50 -8.99
CA ARG A 54 -14.25 22.26 -8.79
C ARG A 54 -13.81 22.26 -7.32
N SER A 55 -14.74 22.33 -6.38
CA SER A 55 -14.44 22.24 -4.95
C SER A 55 -14.00 20.84 -4.53
N ARG A 56 -14.58 19.76 -5.10
CA ARG A 56 -14.08 18.39 -4.92
C ARG A 56 -12.68 18.20 -5.52
N ALA A 57 -12.43 18.72 -6.71
CA ALA A 57 -11.13 18.64 -7.37
C ALA A 57 -10.02 19.37 -6.58
N LEU A 58 -10.36 20.48 -5.91
CA LEU A 58 -9.44 21.19 -5.03
C LEU A 58 -9.18 20.40 -3.73
N GLY A 59 -10.21 19.71 -3.23
CA GLY A 59 -10.12 18.93 -1.98
C GLY A 59 -9.10 17.80 -2.05
N TRP A 60 -9.15 16.95 -3.07
CA TRP A 60 -8.19 15.84 -3.19
C TRP A 60 -6.75 16.31 -3.48
N ARG A 61 -6.58 17.38 -4.26
CA ARG A 61 -5.26 17.96 -4.55
C ARG A 61 -4.61 18.50 -3.29
N LEU A 62 -5.38 19.20 -2.45
CA LEU A 62 -4.88 19.68 -1.17
C LEU A 62 -4.50 18.52 -0.24
N ARG A 63 -5.34 17.50 -0.13
CA ARG A 63 -5.02 16.29 0.64
C ARG A 63 -3.77 15.59 0.13
N PHE A 64 -3.60 15.51 -1.18
CA PHE A 64 -2.42 14.95 -1.82
C PHE A 64 -1.16 15.73 -1.46
N ALA A 65 -1.20 17.07 -1.59
CA ALA A 65 -0.07 17.93 -1.25
C ALA A 65 0.29 17.86 0.24
N VAL A 66 -0.71 17.93 1.12
CA VAL A 66 -0.51 17.84 2.58
C VAL A 66 0.07 16.47 2.96
N LEU A 67 -0.45 15.39 2.40
CA LEU A 67 0.06 14.05 2.66
C LEU A 67 1.50 13.86 2.16
N SER A 68 1.82 14.40 0.98
CA SER A 68 3.18 14.40 0.43
C SER A 68 4.16 15.13 1.36
N LEU A 69 3.77 16.31 1.84
CA LEU A 69 4.56 17.09 2.81
C LEU A 69 4.76 16.31 4.11
N ILE A 70 3.68 15.80 4.69
CA ILE A 70 3.75 15.05 5.96
C ILE A 70 4.69 13.85 5.86
N TRP A 71 4.57 13.06 4.79
CA TRP A 71 5.42 11.88 4.63
C TRP A 71 6.86 12.24 4.24
N GLY A 72 7.07 13.30 3.46
CA GLY A 72 8.41 13.81 3.16
C GLY A 72 9.16 14.28 4.41
N PHE A 73 8.48 15.03 5.26
CA PHE A 73 9.04 15.48 6.54
C PHE A 73 9.22 14.36 7.57
N SER A 74 8.64 13.18 7.37
CA SER A 74 8.77 12.07 8.32
C SER A 74 10.23 11.64 8.52
N PHE A 75 11.07 11.68 7.49
CA PHE A 75 12.51 11.37 7.59
C PHE A 75 13.26 12.41 8.41
N LEU A 76 12.96 13.69 8.24
CA LEU A 76 13.47 14.74 9.13
C LEU A 76 13.11 14.49 10.60
N PHE A 77 11.84 14.14 10.87
CA PHE A 77 11.39 13.89 12.24
C PHE A 77 12.03 12.62 12.83
N ILE A 78 12.31 11.58 12.03
CA ILE A 78 13.06 10.42 12.48
C ILE A 78 14.48 10.86 12.88
N LYS A 79 15.18 11.59 12.01
CA LYS A 79 16.55 12.08 12.26
C LYS A 79 16.64 12.92 13.54
N VAL A 80 15.72 13.86 13.72
CA VAL A 80 15.65 14.69 14.94
C VAL A 80 15.27 13.85 16.15
N GLY A 81 14.35 12.90 16.01
CA GLY A 81 13.93 12.00 17.10
C GLY A 81 15.07 11.15 17.61
N THR A 82 15.93 10.63 16.71
CA THR A 82 17.09 9.80 17.07
C THR A 82 18.23 10.57 17.75
N GLN A 83 18.20 11.90 17.76
CA GLN A 83 19.14 12.71 18.56
C GLN A 83 18.89 12.62 20.07
N GLY A 84 17.67 12.25 20.49
CA GLY A 84 17.33 12.16 21.91
C GLY A 84 16.81 10.81 22.35
N PHE A 85 16.44 9.93 21.44
CA PHE A 85 15.87 8.63 21.73
C PHE A 85 16.51 7.52 20.88
N ALA A 86 16.59 6.32 21.44
CA ALA A 86 17.01 5.15 20.66
C ALA A 86 16.03 4.87 19.51
N PRO A 87 16.49 4.28 18.39
CA PRO A 87 15.64 4.03 17.20
C PRO A 87 14.33 3.30 17.50
N LEU A 88 14.36 2.26 18.35
CA LEU A 88 13.16 1.54 18.76
C LEU A 88 12.21 2.42 19.60
N GLN A 89 12.73 3.34 20.40
CA GLN A 89 11.91 4.30 21.17
C GLN A 89 11.23 5.30 20.24
N VAL A 90 11.95 5.83 19.24
CA VAL A 90 11.38 6.68 18.18
C VAL A 90 10.25 5.94 17.47
N THR A 91 10.49 4.69 17.10
CA THR A 91 9.48 3.86 16.39
C THR A 91 8.29 3.54 17.29
N LEU A 92 8.52 3.18 18.55
CA LEU A 92 7.46 2.94 19.54
C LEU A 92 6.62 4.20 19.74
N GLY A 93 7.24 5.35 19.93
CA GLY A 93 6.53 6.64 20.05
C GLY A 93 5.71 6.95 18.82
N ARG A 94 6.30 6.79 17.63
CA ARG A 94 5.62 6.97 16.34
C ARG A 94 4.33 6.16 16.25
N VAL A 95 4.40 4.84 16.46
CA VAL A 95 3.22 3.97 16.30
C VAL A 95 2.21 4.20 17.43
N THR A 96 2.67 4.51 18.64
CA THR A 96 1.80 4.80 19.81
C THR A 96 0.99 6.08 19.59
N PHE A 97 1.64 7.20 19.24
CA PHE A 97 0.91 8.44 18.96
C PHE A 97 0.02 8.31 17.72
N GLY A 98 0.45 7.57 16.70
CA GLY A 98 -0.38 7.26 15.53
C GLY A 98 -1.61 6.42 15.90
N ALA A 99 -1.43 5.38 16.71
CA ALA A 99 -2.52 4.54 17.22
C ALA A 99 -3.51 5.34 18.07
N LEU A 100 -3.02 6.23 18.95
CA LEU A 100 -3.87 7.10 19.77
C LEU A 100 -4.76 7.99 18.90
N VAL A 101 -4.20 8.65 17.88
CA VAL A 101 -4.97 9.48 16.95
C VAL A 101 -6.06 8.67 16.25
N LEU A 102 -5.72 7.50 15.68
CA LEU A 102 -6.70 6.68 14.98
C LEU A 102 -7.75 6.11 15.94
N MET A 103 -7.34 5.74 17.17
CA MET A 103 -8.26 5.22 18.18
C MET A 103 -9.26 6.28 18.65
N VAL A 104 -8.81 7.52 18.89
CA VAL A 104 -9.70 8.65 19.23
C VAL A 104 -10.74 8.85 18.11
N ILE A 105 -10.31 8.83 16.86
CA ILE A 105 -11.23 9.01 15.72
C ILE A 105 -12.18 7.83 15.57
N LEU A 106 -11.71 6.61 15.79
CA LEU A 106 -12.55 5.40 15.81
C LEU A 106 -13.67 5.52 16.87
N LEU A 107 -13.32 5.98 18.07
CA LEU A 107 -14.27 6.19 19.17
C LEU A 107 -15.28 7.30 18.85
N VAL A 108 -14.82 8.43 18.29
CA VAL A 108 -15.70 9.53 17.86
C VAL A 108 -16.67 9.08 16.79
N LYS A 109 -16.20 8.27 15.83
CA LYS A 109 -17.05 7.70 14.76
C LYS A 109 -17.88 6.51 15.24
N ARG A 110 -17.72 6.07 16.49
CA ARG A 110 -18.39 4.91 17.09
C ARG A 110 -18.22 3.61 16.28
N GLU A 111 -17.10 3.51 15.55
CA GLU A 111 -16.76 2.29 14.84
C GLU A 111 -16.19 1.25 15.80
N ARG A 112 -16.34 -0.04 15.44
CA ARG A 112 -15.90 -1.15 16.29
C ARG A 112 -14.67 -1.82 15.69
N LEU A 113 -13.73 -2.22 16.54
CA LEU A 113 -12.60 -3.05 16.17
C LEU A 113 -13.05 -4.44 15.67
N PRO A 114 -12.25 -5.11 14.85
CA PRO A 114 -12.51 -6.48 14.41
C PRO A 114 -12.69 -7.41 15.64
N ARG A 115 -13.65 -8.34 15.54
CA ARG A 115 -13.93 -9.30 16.63
C ARG A 115 -13.26 -10.65 16.45
N SER A 116 -12.84 -10.98 15.22
CA SER A 116 -12.27 -12.28 14.89
C SER A 116 -10.81 -12.36 15.32
N ALA A 117 -10.45 -13.34 16.13
CA ALA A 117 -9.06 -13.63 16.51
C ALA A 117 -8.17 -13.90 15.29
N ARG A 118 -8.71 -14.55 14.25
CA ARG A 118 -8.01 -14.78 12.98
C ARG A 118 -7.65 -13.47 12.30
N THR A 119 -8.57 -12.50 12.26
CA THR A 119 -8.32 -11.16 11.71
C THR A 119 -7.22 -10.44 12.50
N TRP A 120 -7.23 -10.53 13.84
CA TRP A 120 -6.19 -9.97 14.70
C TRP A 120 -4.82 -10.61 14.41
N GLY A 121 -4.76 -11.94 14.25
CA GLY A 121 -3.51 -12.63 13.86
C GLY A 121 -2.95 -12.15 12.54
N HIS A 122 -3.80 -12.01 11.51
CA HIS A 122 -3.35 -11.46 10.22
C HIS A 122 -2.96 -9.98 10.33
N LEU A 123 -3.67 -9.18 11.13
CA LEU A 123 -3.30 -7.79 11.36
C LEU A 123 -2.00 -7.65 12.17
N ALA A 124 -1.67 -8.61 13.05
CA ALA A 124 -0.39 -8.61 13.76
C ALA A 124 0.79 -8.82 12.80
N VAL A 125 0.67 -9.74 11.84
CA VAL A 125 1.68 -9.91 10.77
C VAL A 125 1.75 -8.66 9.88
N ALA A 126 0.62 -8.07 9.52
CA ALA A 126 0.58 -6.83 8.75
C ALA A 126 1.20 -5.67 9.54
N ALA A 127 0.96 -5.56 10.84
CA ALA A 127 1.54 -4.57 11.75
C ALA A 127 3.08 -4.67 11.79
N PHE A 128 3.59 -5.90 11.84
CA PHE A 128 5.03 -6.15 11.77
C PHE A 128 5.62 -5.70 10.44
N LEU A 129 5.07 -6.19 9.32
CA LEU A 129 5.62 -5.97 7.97
C LEU A 129 5.44 -4.53 7.45
N LEU A 130 4.39 -3.84 7.84
CA LEU A 130 4.06 -2.52 7.31
C LEU A 130 4.38 -1.36 8.28
N ASN A 131 4.62 -1.67 9.56
CA ASN A 131 4.86 -0.64 10.57
C ASN A 131 6.08 -0.94 11.44
N ALA A 132 6.06 -1.99 12.28
CA ALA A 132 7.12 -2.21 13.27
C ALA A 132 8.49 -2.40 12.62
N LEU A 133 8.61 -3.33 11.67
CA LEU A 133 9.86 -3.62 10.99
C LEU A 133 10.37 -2.45 10.14
N PRO A 134 9.62 -1.92 9.15
CA PRO A 134 10.16 -0.88 8.28
C PRO A 134 10.43 0.43 9.02
N PHE A 135 9.60 0.83 9.98
CA PHE A 135 9.84 2.05 10.74
C PHE A 135 11.08 1.94 11.63
N SER A 136 11.32 0.76 12.24
CA SER A 136 12.54 0.53 13.00
C SER A 136 13.77 0.53 12.11
N LEU A 137 13.71 -0.15 10.96
CA LEU A 137 14.82 -0.17 10.00
C LEU A 137 15.18 1.24 9.50
N PHE A 138 14.19 2.10 9.20
CA PHE A 138 14.45 3.49 8.86
C PHE A 138 15.07 4.26 10.03
N ALA A 139 14.57 4.08 11.25
CA ALA A 139 15.12 4.76 12.42
C ALA A 139 16.58 4.33 12.71
N TYR A 140 16.90 3.06 12.52
CA TYR A 140 18.29 2.58 12.61
C TYR A 140 19.16 3.07 11.45
N SER A 141 18.64 3.06 10.22
CA SER A 141 19.40 3.53 9.06
C SER A 141 19.82 4.98 9.21
N GLU A 142 18.94 5.84 9.71
CA GLU A 142 19.22 7.26 9.87
C GLU A 142 20.22 7.59 11.00
N LEU A 143 20.69 6.62 11.77
CA LEU A 143 21.84 6.83 12.63
C LEU A 143 23.11 7.08 11.82
N THR A 144 23.24 6.47 10.66
CA THR A 144 24.49 6.44 9.88
C THR A 144 24.34 7.06 8.48
N ILE A 145 23.11 7.13 7.94
CA ILE A 145 22.85 7.80 6.64
C ILE A 145 22.04 9.07 6.82
N PRO A 146 22.13 10.01 5.86
CA PRO A 146 21.30 11.21 5.82
C PRO A 146 19.80 10.88 5.65
N SER A 147 18.94 11.74 6.17
CA SER A 147 17.46 11.61 6.00
C SER A 147 17.05 11.68 4.53
N THR A 148 17.78 12.47 3.74
CA THR A 148 17.65 12.53 2.28
C THR A 148 17.83 11.15 1.64
N LEU A 149 18.88 10.41 1.98
CA LEU A 149 19.14 9.08 1.42
C LEU A 149 18.08 8.06 1.87
N ALA A 150 17.65 8.12 3.13
CA ALA A 150 16.57 7.25 3.64
C ALA A 150 15.25 7.49 2.86
N GLY A 151 14.87 8.76 2.62
CA GLY A 151 13.71 9.12 1.81
C GLY A 151 13.81 8.64 0.34
N ILE A 152 15.01 8.68 -0.26
CA ILE A 152 15.24 8.16 -1.62
C ILE A 152 15.15 6.63 -1.63
N CYS A 153 15.73 5.94 -0.66
CA CYS A 153 15.59 4.48 -0.51
C CYS A 153 14.11 4.07 -0.38
N ASN A 154 13.29 4.85 0.34
CA ASN A 154 11.86 4.59 0.44
C ASN A 154 11.14 4.63 -0.92
N ALA A 155 11.57 5.48 -1.84
CA ALA A 155 11.01 5.56 -3.19
C ALA A 155 11.30 4.34 -4.07
N THR A 156 12.17 3.42 -3.62
CA THR A 156 12.40 2.12 -4.31
C THR A 156 11.31 1.09 -4.04
N SER A 157 10.40 1.32 -3.07
CA SER A 157 9.32 0.38 -2.71
C SER A 157 8.49 -0.11 -3.91
N PRO A 158 8.10 0.74 -4.90
CA PRO A 158 7.41 0.27 -6.09
C PRO A 158 8.26 -0.66 -6.98
N LEU A 159 9.58 -0.49 -6.99
CA LEU A 159 10.50 -1.36 -7.73
C LEU A 159 10.52 -2.77 -7.10
N TRP A 160 10.62 -2.84 -5.78
CA TRP A 160 10.51 -4.09 -5.03
C TRP A 160 9.16 -4.76 -5.23
N GLY A 161 8.07 -3.98 -5.23
CA GLY A 161 6.73 -4.47 -5.53
C GLY A 161 6.64 -5.10 -6.91
N MET A 162 7.32 -4.52 -7.91
CA MET A 162 7.40 -5.08 -9.25
C MET A 162 8.17 -6.41 -9.27
N VAL A 163 9.36 -6.48 -8.65
CA VAL A 163 10.16 -7.71 -8.54
C VAL A 163 9.33 -8.82 -7.90
N LEU A 164 8.69 -8.54 -6.77
CA LEU A 164 7.86 -9.51 -6.06
C LEU A 164 6.62 -9.94 -6.86
N SER A 165 6.02 -9.05 -7.63
CA SER A 165 4.87 -9.40 -8.47
C SER A 165 5.24 -10.40 -9.57
N VAL A 166 6.43 -10.27 -10.14
CA VAL A 166 6.95 -11.22 -11.15
C VAL A 166 7.25 -12.57 -10.54
N VAL A 167 7.84 -12.58 -9.33
CA VAL A 167 8.27 -13.82 -8.66
C VAL A 167 7.10 -14.53 -7.96
N ALA A 168 6.21 -13.77 -7.30
CA ALA A 168 5.18 -14.32 -6.43
C ALA A 168 3.81 -14.48 -7.09
N LEU A 169 3.56 -13.77 -8.19
CA LEU A 169 2.28 -13.76 -8.90
C LEU A 169 2.54 -14.19 -10.35
N SER A 170 2.60 -15.50 -10.59
CA SER A 170 2.86 -16.11 -11.90
C SER A 170 1.80 -15.78 -12.99
N GLU A 171 0.77 -15.01 -12.67
CA GLU A 171 -0.33 -14.70 -13.57
C GLU A 171 -0.04 -13.58 -14.58
N ASP A 172 0.91 -12.67 -14.28
CA ASP A 172 1.21 -11.53 -15.14
C ASP A 172 2.65 -11.58 -15.67
N ARG A 173 2.84 -11.98 -16.93
CA ARG A 173 4.14 -11.80 -17.59
C ARG A 173 4.47 -10.30 -17.59
N PRO A 174 5.65 -9.92 -17.06
CA PRO A 174 6.01 -8.51 -17.01
C PRO A 174 6.10 -7.93 -18.41
N THR A 175 5.44 -6.80 -18.65
CA THR A 175 5.54 -6.10 -19.91
C THR A 175 6.95 -5.55 -20.11
N ARG A 176 7.42 -5.42 -21.35
CA ARG A 176 8.74 -4.82 -21.66
C ARG A 176 8.93 -3.46 -20.99
N ARG A 177 7.87 -2.65 -20.87
CA ARG A 177 7.87 -1.38 -20.17
C ARG A 177 8.17 -1.52 -18.68
N ARG A 178 7.55 -2.49 -18.03
CA ARG A 178 7.76 -2.75 -16.60
C ARG A 178 9.19 -3.22 -16.33
N VAL A 179 9.73 -4.10 -17.17
CA VAL A 179 11.13 -4.57 -17.08
C VAL A 179 12.11 -3.41 -17.32
N ALA A 180 11.86 -2.57 -18.35
CA ALA A 180 12.67 -1.38 -18.57
C ALA A 180 12.63 -0.41 -17.38
N GLY A 181 11.43 -0.16 -16.84
CA GLY A 181 11.27 0.68 -15.65
C GLY A 181 12.02 0.16 -14.42
N LEU A 182 12.02 -1.17 -14.21
CA LEU A 182 12.80 -1.80 -13.15
C LEU A 182 14.31 -1.59 -13.36
N GLY A 183 14.80 -1.81 -14.57
CA GLY A 183 16.23 -1.58 -14.92
C GLY A 183 16.65 -0.13 -14.71
N ILE A 184 15.84 0.83 -15.21
CA ILE A 184 16.07 2.27 -15.01
C ILE A 184 16.07 2.61 -13.51
N GLY A 185 15.09 2.13 -12.75
CA GLY A 185 15.03 2.38 -11.31
C GLY A 185 16.26 1.84 -10.56
N PHE A 186 16.72 0.65 -10.93
CA PHE A 186 17.93 0.05 -10.35
C PHE A 186 19.20 0.85 -10.70
N LEU A 187 19.34 1.32 -11.94
CA LEU A 187 20.42 2.24 -12.33
C LEU A 187 20.37 3.52 -11.48
N GLY A 188 19.19 4.03 -11.19
CA GLY A 188 19.03 5.17 -10.29
C GLY A 188 19.53 4.90 -8.87
N VAL A 189 19.29 3.71 -8.32
CA VAL A 189 19.85 3.30 -7.01
C VAL A 189 21.38 3.28 -7.05
N LEU A 190 21.97 2.68 -8.08
CA LEU A 190 23.42 2.66 -8.27
C LEU A 190 24.00 4.07 -8.41
N THR A 191 23.25 4.98 -9.06
CA THR A 191 23.62 6.38 -9.19
C THR A 191 23.64 7.07 -7.84
N VAL A 192 22.59 6.96 -7.04
CA VAL A 192 22.54 7.54 -5.68
C VAL A 192 23.70 7.07 -4.83
N LEU A 193 24.00 5.78 -4.89
CA LEU A 193 25.05 5.14 -4.08
C LEU A 193 26.49 5.42 -4.57
N GLY A 194 26.65 6.09 -5.70
CA GLY A 194 27.98 6.36 -6.26
C GLY A 194 28.75 5.10 -6.62
N ALA A 195 28.10 4.13 -7.26
CA ALA A 195 28.67 2.83 -7.58
C ALA A 195 30.00 2.90 -8.34
N TRP A 196 30.21 3.92 -9.18
CA TRP A 196 31.45 4.19 -9.90
C TRP A 196 32.59 4.69 -9.01
N GLN A 197 32.30 5.13 -7.78
CA GLN A 197 33.27 5.56 -6.78
C GLN A 197 33.57 4.47 -5.74
N GLY A 198 33.11 3.22 -6.01
CA GLY A 198 33.27 2.09 -5.08
C GLY A 198 32.48 2.27 -3.79
N PHE A 199 31.34 2.96 -3.84
CA PHE A 199 30.50 3.30 -2.68
C PHE A 199 31.20 4.14 -1.61
N ALA A 200 32.26 4.86 -1.98
CA ALA A 200 33.03 5.69 -1.07
C ALA A 200 32.13 6.74 -0.39
N GLY A 201 32.21 6.85 0.92
CA GLY A 201 31.42 7.79 1.72
C GLY A 201 29.99 7.35 1.99
N THR A 202 29.55 6.16 1.53
CA THR A 202 28.22 5.60 1.80
C THR A 202 28.29 4.54 2.87
N ASP A 203 27.52 4.68 3.94
CA ASP A 203 27.32 3.56 4.89
C ASP A 203 26.39 2.51 4.29
N LEU A 204 26.99 1.39 3.91
CA LEU A 204 26.27 0.27 3.30
C LEU A 204 25.30 -0.39 4.27
N THR A 205 25.61 -0.40 5.59
CA THR A 205 24.72 -1.01 6.60
C THR A 205 23.44 -0.20 6.75
N GLY A 206 23.52 1.10 6.97
CA GLY A 206 22.37 1.99 7.04
C GLY A 206 21.56 1.99 5.74
N THR A 207 22.26 2.00 4.60
CA THR A 207 21.60 1.91 3.28
C THR A 207 20.86 0.59 3.10
N ALA A 208 21.46 -0.55 3.47
CA ALA A 208 20.80 -1.86 3.40
C ALA A 208 19.58 -1.93 4.32
N MET A 209 19.63 -1.33 5.51
CA MET A 209 18.47 -1.22 6.40
C MET A 209 17.35 -0.41 5.75
N ALA A 210 17.64 0.75 5.12
CA ALA A 210 16.65 1.57 4.44
C ALA A 210 16.03 0.85 3.23
N LEU A 211 16.83 0.13 2.43
CA LEU A 211 16.34 -0.69 1.32
C LEU A 211 15.51 -1.88 1.82
N GLY A 212 15.91 -2.51 2.92
CA GLY A 212 15.15 -3.58 3.60
C GLY A 212 13.79 -3.09 4.11
N ALA A 213 13.75 -1.88 4.69
CA ALA A 213 12.52 -1.23 5.07
C ALA A 213 11.58 -1.04 3.86
N SER A 214 12.15 -0.56 2.76
CA SER A 214 11.41 -0.34 1.51
C SER A 214 10.89 -1.63 0.88
N LEU A 215 11.62 -2.74 1.00
CA LEU A 215 11.20 -4.09 0.57
C LEU A 215 10.08 -4.64 1.45
N SER A 216 10.07 -4.33 2.74
CA SER A 216 9.06 -4.83 3.68
C SER A 216 7.63 -4.40 3.29
N TYR A 217 7.46 -3.19 2.76
CA TYR A 217 6.14 -2.67 2.38
C TYR A 217 5.41 -3.52 1.33
N PRO A 218 6.00 -3.81 0.15
CA PRO A 218 5.29 -4.63 -0.84
C PRO A 218 5.05 -6.06 -0.36
N ILE A 219 5.93 -6.64 0.46
CA ILE A 219 5.68 -7.94 1.09
C ILE A 219 4.44 -7.86 1.98
N GLY A 220 4.35 -6.85 2.84
CA GLY A 220 3.22 -6.62 3.71
C GLY A 220 1.91 -6.39 2.93
N TRP A 221 1.94 -5.61 1.86
CA TRP A 221 0.77 -5.37 1.02
C TRP A 221 0.30 -6.62 0.26
N ILE A 222 1.22 -7.46 -0.23
CA ILE A 222 0.88 -8.75 -0.84
C ILE A 222 0.22 -9.65 0.22
N TYR A 223 0.78 -9.69 1.43
CA TYR A 223 0.20 -10.46 2.55
C TYR A 223 -1.22 -9.99 2.88
N VAL A 224 -1.43 -8.69 3.10
CA VAL A 224 -2.75 -8.09 3.38
C VAL A 224 -3.75 -8.41 2.28
N ARG A 225 -3.35 -8.29 1.02
CA ARG A 225 -4.21 -8.59 -0.13
C ARG A 225 -4.63 -10.06 -0.17
N ARG A 226 -3.75 -10.99 0.22
CA ARG A 226 -4.05 -12.44 0.23
C ARG A 226 -4.90 -12.87 1.41
N THR A 227 -4.75 -12.23 2.57
CA THR A 227 -5.33 -12.73 3.83
C THR A 227 -6.50 -11.91 4.34
N LEU A 228 -6.57 -10.61 3.99
CA LEU A 228 -7.57 -9.67 4.49
C LEU A 228 -8.46 -9.11 3.37
N ALA A 229 -8.31 -9.58 2.12
CA ALA A 229 -9.24 -9.26 1.05
C ALA A 229 -10.63 -9.82 1.40
N GLY A 230 -11.65 -8.95 1.39
CA GLY A 230 -13.02 -9.33 1.76
C GLY A 230 -13.35 -9.18 3.26
N ALA A 231 -12.44 -8.67 4.08
CA ALA A 231 -12.77 -8.28 5.44
C ALA A 231 -13.83 -7.17 5.43
N SER A 232 -14.95 -7.41 6.10
CA SER A 232 -16.12 -6.50 6.15
C SER A 232 -15.93 -5.27 7.06
N HIS A 233 -14.70 -5.01 7.51
CA HIS A 233 -14.38 -3.93 8.43
C HIS A 233 -13.92 -2.67 7.69
N SER A 234 -14.19 -1.51 8.28
CA SER A 234 -13.72 -0.24 7.72
C SER A 234 -12.19 -0.16 7.71
N HIS A 235 -11.64 0.60 6.76
CA HIS A 235 -10.20 0.86 6.72
C HIS A 235 -9.69 1.50 8.02
N LEU A 236 -10.50 2.35 8.66
CA LEU A 236 -10.17 2.98 9.94
C LEU A 236 -10.01 1.91 11.04
N ALA A 237 -10.96 1.00 11.18
CA ALA A 237 -10.89 -0.08 12.17
C ALA A 237 -9.70 -1.01 11.95
N MET A 238 -9.43 -1.38 10.69
CA MET A 238 -8.29 -2.23 10.34
C MET A 238 -6.96 -1.57 10.68
N SER A 239 -6.78 -0.29 10.34
CA SER A 239 -5.53 0.43 10.60
C SER A 239 -5.34 0.83 12.06
N SER A 240 -6.43 1.15 12.77
CA SER A 240 -6.38 1.35 14.23
C SER A 240 -5.88 0.09 14.93
N THR A 241 -6.44 -1.08 14.55
CA THR A 241 -5.99 -2.38 15.10
C THR A 241 -4.54 -2.68 14.70
N GLN A 242 -4.16 -2.43 13.46
CA GLN A 242 -2.80 -2.65 12.96
C GLN A 242 -1.78 -1.80 13.72
N LEU A 243 -2.03 -0.49 13.92
CA LEU A 243 -1.11 0.37 14.67
C LEU A 243 -1.08 0.02 16.16
N LEU A 244 -2.21 -0.37 16.75
CA LEU A 244 -2.26 -0.85 18.14
C LEU A 244 -1.39 -2.10 18.32
N LEU A 245 -1.47 -3.05 17.39
CA LEU A 245 -0.65 -4.25 17.40
C LEU A 245 0.83 -3.95 17.16
N ALA A 246 1.17 -3.00 16.27
CA ALA A 246 2.54 -2.55 16.09
C ALA A 246 3.09 -1.91 17.38
N ALA A 247 2.28 -1.08 18.06
CA ALA A 247 2.65 -0.49 19.35
C ALA A 247 2.86 -1.57 20.43
N ALA A 248 1.99 -2.58 20.49
CA ALA A 248 2.14 -3.70 21.44
C ALA A 248 3.41 -4.51 21.14
N GLN A 249 3.72 -4.84 19.87
CA GLN A 249 4.94 -5.54 19.48
C GLN A 249 6.19 -4.75 19.90
N LEU A 250 6.22 -3.46 19.61
CA LEU A 250 7.37 -2.61 19.96
C LEU A 250 7.45 -2.32 21.46
N ALA A 251 6.32 -2.25 22.18
CA ALA A 251 6.33 -2.14 23.63
C ALA A 251 6.99 -3.35 24.32
N VAL A 252 6.87 -4.54 23.72
CA VAL A 252 7.56 -5.75 24.19
C VAL A 252 9.04 -5.76 23.76
N VAL A 253 9.32 -5.39 22.52
CA VAL A 253 10.68 -5.50 21.97
C VAL A 253 11.60 -4.38 22.44
N THR A 254 11.10 -3.14 22.56
CA THR A 254 11.93 -1.99 22.89
C THR A 254 12.69 -2.14 24.22
N PRO A 255 12.09 -2.55 25.34
CA PRO A 255 12.83 -2.69 26.60
C PRO A 255 13.86 -3.84 26.60
N LEU A 256 13.79 -4.77 25.66
CA LEU A 256 14.78 -5.87 25.54
C LEU A 256 16.09 -5.39 24.88
N PHE A 257 16.03 -4.30 24.11
CA PHE A 257 17.16 -3.81 23.31
C PHE A 257 17.57 -2.37 23.64
N THR A 258 16.79 -1.67 24.47
CA THR A 258 17.08 -0.28 24.86
C THR A 258 16.83 -0.06 26.34
N THR A 259 17.66 0.76 26.96
CA THR A 259 17.40 1.26 28.33
C THR A 259 16.35 2.37 28.30
N ALA A 260 15.67 2.58 29.43
CA ALA A 260 14.76 3.71 29.56
C ALA A 260 15.49 5.03 29.28
N PRO A 261 14.84 6.00 28.61
CA PRO A 261 15.48 7.29 28.36
C PRO A 261 15.76 8.01 29.68
N THR A 262 16.97 8.52 29.82
CA THR A 262 17.40 9.25 31.04
C THR A 262 16.86 10.68 31.11
N GLY A 263 16.26 11.17 30.02
CA GLY A 263 15.64 12.48 29.92
C GLY A 263 14.63 12.51 28.78
N LEU A 264 13.82 13.56 28.75
CA LEU A 264 12.85 13.83 27.69
C LEU A 264 13.19 15.14 26.99
N PRO A 265 14.21 15.18 26.12
CA PRO A 265 14.58 16.39 25.40
C PRO A 265 13.40 16.85 24.53
N LEU A 266 13.01 18.11 24.69
CA LEU A 266 11.77 18.64 24.12
C LEU A 266 11.71 18.55 22.58
N VAL A 267 12.79 18.91 21.90
CA VAL A 267 12.82 18.93 20.42
C VAL A 267 12.68 17.51 19.84
N PRO A 268 13.47 16.49 20.26
CA PRO A 268 13.24 15.11 19.86
C PRO A 268 11.87 14.57 20.23
N LEU A 269 11.33 14.91 21.41
CA LEU A 269 9.99 14.47 21.83
C LEU A 269 8.89 15.03 20.92
N LEU A 270 8.97 16.33 20.59
CA LEU A 270 8.04 16.97 19.65
C LEU A 270 8.17 16.38 18.24
N ALA A 271 9.39 16.03 17.80
CA ALA A 271 9.60 15.38 16.53
C ALA A 271 8.95 13.97 16.50
N VAL A 272 9.10 13.16 17.55
CA VAL A 272 8.46 11.85 17.66
C VAL A 272 6.94 11.98 17.75
N PHE A 273 6.43 12.98 18.49
CA PHE A 273 5.00 13.27 18.55
C PHE A 273 4.45 13.65 17.16
N ALA A 274 5.09 14.59 16.45
CA ALA A 274 4.69 14.99 15.11
C ALA A 274 4.76 13.82 14.14
N LEU A 275 5.82 13.00 14.20
CA LEU A 275 5.99 11.79 13.41
C LEU A 275 4.86 10.78 13.62
N GLY A 276 4.44 10.58 14.87
CA GLY A 276 3.34 9.66 15.19
C GLY A 276 1.97 10.25 14.90
N ALA A 277 1.67 11.41 15.44
CA ALA A 277 0.34 12.01 15.33
C ALA A 277 0.03 12.46 13.90
N LEU A 278 0.95 13.22 13.27
CA LEU A 278 0.77 13.73 11.91
C LEU A 278 1.26 12.72 10.88
N GLY A 279 2.52 12.24 11.00
CA GLY A 279 3.18 11.38 10.01
C GLY A 279 2.57 9.99 9.90
N THR A 280 1.83 9.53 10.89
CA THR A 280 1.21 8.20 10.90
C THR A 280 -0.31 8.29 11.09
N GLY A 281 -0.81 8.80 12.21
CA GLY A 281 -2.25 8.82 12.51
C GLY A 281 -3.05 9.65 11.51
N PHE A 282 -2.75 10.94 11.43
CA PHE A 282 -3.46 11.85 10.52
C PHE A 282 -3.19 11.55 9.04
N ALA A 283 -1.96 11.17 8.72
CA ALA A 283 -1.58 10.78 7.36
C ALA A 283 -2.42 9.60 6.84
N PHE A 284 -2.70 8.59 7.66
CA PHE A 284 -3.55 7.46 7.26
C PHE A 284 -4.98 7.90 6.94
N LEU A 285 -5.53 8.85 7.68
CA LEU A 285 -6.86 9.40 7.38
C LEU A 285 -6.89 10.14 6.03
N LEU A 286 -5.85 10.93 5.76
CA LEU A 286 -5.71 11.61 4.46
C LEU A 286 -5.57 10.60 3.33
N GLN A 287 -4.75 9.56 3.53
CA GLN A 287 -4.53 8.50 2.56
C GLN A 287 -5.84 7.74 2.25
N TYR A 288 -6.62 7.36 3.26
CA TYR A 288 -7.91 6.70 3.02
C TYR A 288 -8.89 7.60 2.29
N GLY A 289 -8.98 8.87 2.69
CA GLY A 289 -9.81 9.85 1.99
C GLY A 289 -9.39 10.01 0.52
N LEU A 290 -8.09 10.03 0.27
CA LEU A 290 -7.53 10.14 -1.06
C LEU A 290 -7.81 8.89 -1.91
N VAL A 291 -7.60 7.68 -1.35
CA VAL A 291 -7.93 6.41 -2.02
C VAL A 291 -9.41 6.32 -2.37
N ALA A 292 -10.29 6.75 -1.47
CA ALA A 292 -11.73 6.75 -1.72
C ALA A 292 -12.16 7.74 -2.82
N GLU A 293 -11.47 8.89 -2.93
CA GLU A 293 -11.85 9.97 -3.86
C GLU A 293 -11.24 9.80 -5.26
N VAL A 294 -9.96 9.43 -5.35
CA VAL A 294 -9.21 9.37 -6.63
C VAL A 294 -8.65 7.98 -6.96
N GLY A 295 -8.93 7.02 -6.13
CA GLY A 295 -8.50 5.63 -6.28
C GLY A 295 -7.05 5.37 -5.80
N PRO A 296 -6.71 4.08 -5.59
CA PRO A 296 -5.45 3.69 -4.97
C PRO A 296 -4.21 4.06 -5.82
N THR A 297 -4.30 3.98 -7.13
CA THR A 297 -3.18 4.28 -8.03
C THR A 297 -2.76 5.75 -7.93
N THR A 298 -3.72 6.69 -7.96
CA THR A 298 -3.45 8.12 -7.83
C THR A 298 -2.98 8.46 -6.41
N ALA A 299 -3.58 7.85 -5.40
CA ALA A 299 -3.18 8.05 -4.01
C ALA A 299 -1.72 7.61 -3.75
N GLN A 300 -1.27 6.54 -4.38
CA GLN A 300 0.12 6.06 -4.27
C GLN A 300 1.16 6.99 -4.94
N MET A 301 0.73 7.87 -5.85
CA MET A 301 1.66 8.85 -6.45
C MET A 301 2.26 9.83 -5.42
N VAL A 302 1.66 9.95 -4.23
CA VAL A 302 2.22 10.69 -3.09
C VAL A 302 3.67 10.25 -2.80
N THR A 303 3.95 8.95 -2.88
CA THR A 303 5.29 8.40 -2.58
C THR A 303 6.39 8.91 -3.51
N TYR A 304 6.06 9.40 -4.71
CA TYR A 304 7.04 10.01 -5.61
C TYR A 304 7.50 11.40 -5.18
N PHE A 305 6.68 12.10 -4.39
CA PHE A 305 7.04 13.42 -3.86
C PHE A 305 7.82 13.33 -2.57
N VAL A 306 7.73 12.21 -1.86
CA VAL A 306 8.43 11.98 -0.58
C VAL A 306 9.94 12.24 -0.69
N PRO A 307 10.69 11.63 -1.64
CA PRO A 307 12.14 11.86 -1.72
C PRO A 307 12.50 13.31 -2.08
N VAL A 308 11.67 13.99 -2.88
CA VAL A 308 11.90 15.40 -3.23
C VAL A 308 11.77 16.28 -1.98
N ILE A 309 10.73 16.05 -1.20
CA ILE A 309 10.47 16.82 0.03
C ILE A 309 11.47 16.44 1.13
N ALA A 310 11.80 15.15 1.29
CA ALA A 310 12.83 14.70 2.23
C ALA A 310 14.20 15.33 1.92
N THR A 311 14.58 15.38 0.64
CA THR A 311 15.82 16.03 0.19
C THR A 311 15.79 17.53 0.49
N ALA A 312 14.70 18.21 0.14
CA ALA A 312 14.57 19.64 0.42
C ALA A 312 14.62 19.94 1.94
N ALA A 313 13.95 19.12 2.75
CA ALA A 313 13.95 19.26 4.20
C ALA A 313 15.32 18.94 4.83
N GLY A 314 15.99 17.88 4.40
CA GLY A 314 17.31 17.48 4.88
C GLY A 314 18.37 18.54 4.60
N VAL A 315 18.39 19.08 3.39
CA VAL A 315 19.32 20.16 3.00
C VAL A 315 18.99 21.47 3.75
N ALA A 316 17.71 21.88 3.76
CA ALA A 316 17.35 23.20 4.28
C ALA A 316 17.34 23.29 5.83
N LEU A 317 17.07 22.16 6.54
CA LEU A 317 16.84 22.16 7.99
C LEU A 317 17.87 21.35 8.78
N LEU A 318 18.59 20.43 8.13
CA LEU A 318 19.63 19.61 8.76
C LEU A 318 21.02 19.88 8.20
N ASP A 319 21.18 20.84 7.30
CA ASP A 319 22.45 21.16 6.62
C ASP A 319 23.11 19.93 5.96
N GLU A 320 22.27 18.98 5.45
CA GLU A 320 22.77 17.78 4.79
C GLU A 320 23.47 18.14 3.47
N ASN A 321 24.69 17.67 3.31
CA ASN A 321 25.45 17.86 2.07
C ASN A 321 24.87 17.01 0.94
N LEU A 322 24.54 17.65 -0.17
CA LEU A 322 23.97 17.01 -1.34
C LEU A 322 25.03 16.87 -2.43
N SER A 323 25.50 15.64 -2.68
CA SER A 323 26.33 15.38 -3.86
C SER A 323 25.45 15.30 -5.12
N TRP A 324 26.00 15.67 -6.28
CA TRP A 324 25.26 15.76 -7.55
C TRP A 324 24.58 14.44 -7.97
N ASN A 325 25.17 13.30 -7.61
CA ASN A 325 24.62 11.97 -7.91
C ASN A 325 23.32 11.68 -7.15
N THR A 326 23.12 12.27 -5.98
CA THR A 326 21.93 12.05 -5.15
C THR A 326 20.64 12.54 -5.83
N PRO A 327 20.49 13.81 -6.24
CA PRO A 327 19.28 14.28 -6.93
C PRO A 327 19.11 13.65 -8.32
N LEU A 328 20.20 13.40 -9.04
CA LEU A 328 20.14 12.74 -10.34
C LEU A 328 19.61 11.30 -10.20
N GLY A 329 20.19 10.53 -9.29
CA GLY A 329 19.74 9.15 -9.06
C GLY A 329 18.31 9.08 -8.53
N ALA A 330 17.89 10.03 -7.68
CA ALA A 330 16.51 10.14 -7.24
C ALA A 330 15.54 10.34 -8.42
N LEU A 331 15.86 11.23 -9.35
CA LEU A 331 15.05 11.43 -10.56
C LEU A 331 14.97 10.15 -11.42
N ILE A 332 16.08 9.43 -11.56
CA ILE A 332 16.12 8.17 -12.32
C ILE A 332 15.25 7.09 -11.60
N ILE A 333 15.33 6.97 -10.25
CA ILE A 333 14.46 6.07 -9.48
C ILE A 333 12.99 6.40 -9.70
N LEU A 334 12.63 7.67 -9.62
CA LEU A 334 11.25 8.13 -9.81
C LEU A 334 10.75 7.83 -11.22
N ALA A 335 11.56 8.06 -12.25
CA ALA A 335 11.24 7.75 -13.64
C ALA A 335 11.03 6.24 -13.83
N GLY A 336 11.93 5.40 -13.29
CA GLY A 336 11.81 3.95 -13.30
C GLY A 336 10.54 3.45 -12.62
N ALA A 337 10.25 3.96 -11.42
CA ALA A 337 9.07 3.61 -10.65
C ALA A 337 7.77 4.05 -11.36
N ALA A 338 7.71 5.24 -11.94
CA ALA A 338 6.58 5.70 -12.74
C ALA A 338 6.35 4.82 -13.98
N LEU A 339 7.43 4.37 -14.64
CA LEU A 339 7.34 3.48 -15.79
C LEU A 339 6.82 2.09 -15.41
N THR A 340 7.22 1.53 -14.24
CA THR A 340 6.73 0.24 -13.75
C THR A 340 5.23 0.26 -13.42
N GLN A 341 4.68 1.40 -12.99
CA GLN A 341 3.28 1.54 -12.60
C GLN A 341 2.36 1.92 -13.77
N SER A 342 2.91 2.31 -14.93
CA SER A 342 2.09 2.69 -16.09
C SER A 342 1.30 1.48 -16.62
N ARG A 343 -0.05 1.60 -16.61
CA ARG A 343 -0.93 0.60 -17.21
C ARG A 343 -0.75 0.60 -18.74
N PRO A 344 -0.79 -0.57 -19.42
CA PRO A 344 -0.96 -0.60 -20.86
C PRO A 344 -2.26 0.14 -21.20
N ARG A 345 -2.18 1.06 -22.16
CA ARG A 345 -3.39 1.69 -22.72
C ARG A 345 -4.25 0.55 -23.29
N PRO A 346 -5.56 0.45 -22.94
CA PRO A 346 -6.43 -0.52 -23.58
C PRO A 346 -6.27 -0.33 -25.09
N ALA A 347 -5.99 -1.42 -25.82
CA ALA A 347 -6.03 -1.39 -27.27
C ALA A 347 -7.41 -0.88 -27.66
N THR A 348 -7.47 0.23 -28.38
CA THR A 348 -8.71 0.73 -28.95
C THR A 348 -9.26 -0.40 -29.82
N THR A 349 -10.30 -1.07 -29.32
CA THR A 349 -11.05 -2.04 -30.13
C THR A 349 -11.52 -1.28 -31.37
N PRO A 350 -11.18 -1.71 -32.58
CA PRO A 350 -11.72 -1.07 -33.78
C PRO A 350 -13.24 -1.10 -33.65
N SER A 351 -13.90 0.05 -33.80
CA SER A 351 -15.35 0.12 -33.87
C SER A 351 -15.83 -0.90 -34.88
N PRO A 352 -16.86 -1.71 -34.56
CA PRO A 352 -17.41 -2.63 -35.55
C PRO A 352 -17.79 -1.82 -36.78
N THR A 353 -17.12 -2.10 -37.87
CA THR A 353 -17.43 -1.54 -39.20
C THR A 353 -18.90 -1.82 -39.43
N THR A 354 -19.73 -0.81 -39.47
CA THR A 354 -21.14 -0.90 -39.85
C THR A 354 -21.16 -1.51 -41.26
N ILE A 355 -21.53 -2.78 -41.32
CA ILE A 355 -21.80 -3.45 -42.60
C ILE A 355 -23.03 -2.70 -43.16
N PRO A 356 -22.93 -2.08 -44.35
CA PRO A 356 -24.09 -1.49 -44.98
C PRO A 356 -25.10 -2.59 -45.26
N SER A 357 -26.30 -2.48 -44.66
CA SER A 357 -27.45 -3.34 -44.98
C SER A 357 -27.88 -3.08 -46.43
N SER A 358 -27.31 -3.80 -47.34
CA SER A 358 -27.75 -3.83 -48.75
C SER A 358 -28.74 -4.97 -48.96
N ALA A 359 -29.90 -4.88 -48.34
CA ALA A 359 -31.02 -5.80 -48.60
C ALA A 359 -32.40 -5.14 -48.36
N ALA A 360 -32.67 -4.11 -49.11
CA ALA A 360 -34.05 -3.62 -49.24
C ALA A 360 -34.28 -2.91 -50.59
N GLN A 361 -33.98 -3.62 -51.67
CA GLN A 361 -34.54 -3.26 -53.00
C GLN A 361 -34.58 -4.53 -53.84
N ARG A 362 -35.63 -5.31 -53.69
CA ARG A 362 -36.30 -6.09 -54.74
C ARG A 362 -37.65 -6.60 -54.21
N ARG A 363 -38.69 -5.96 -54.71
CA ARG A 363 -40.11 -6.27 -54.87
C ARG A 363 -41.02 -5.56 -53.91
#